data_0531b6ced7765a538eea5816de936c87
#
_entry.id   0531b6ced7765a538eea5816de936c87
#
_cell.length_a   1.000
_cell.length_b   1.000
_cell.length_c   1.000
_cell.angle_alpha   90.00
_cell.angle_beta   90.00
_cell.angle_gamma   90.00
#
_symmetry.space_group_name_H-M   'P 1'
#
loop_
_entity.id
_entity.type
_entity.pdbx_description
1 polymer ?
#
loop_
_entity_poly.entity_id
_entity_poly.type
_entity_poly.pdbx_seq_one_letter_code
_entity_poly.pdbx_strand_id
1 'polypeptide(L)'
;CALPIYSSEFNKNSMRDIILNQLQFLPLSFWIVQIILTICAVLLACILGQWRVPFYYPLTILAVMVPFLALLGAIEISKSNIYGMWEIEQSSRTTLVKIVAGRMLIIGVINLFLITVILISMAYIYQKSMIEMVLYGLIPFNISCTCYLFICAKSRTNDSLYHLIACMIFLSGTFSLVLHQRFIFEASMFWGWIGFYVLSIILLGKTLQLYLKKEKMIGELIWKDRKS
;
A
#
# COMPACT_ATOMS: atom_id res chain seq x y z
N CYS A 1 -24.59 -25.26 41.74
CA CYS A 1 -23.57 -24.22 41.52
C CYS A 1 -23.88 -23.53 40.19
N ALA A 2 -24.57 -22.39 40.27
CA ALA A 2 -24.80 -21.53 39.11
C ALA A 2 -23.55 -20.66 38.90
N LEU A 3 -22.84 -20.93 37.83
CA LEU A 3 -21.78 -20.01 37.37
C LEU A 3 -22.43 -18.67 37.01
N PRO A 4 -21.89 -17.53 37.48
CA PRO A 4 -22.42 -16.24 37.11
C PRO A 4 -22.24 -16.08 35.60
N ILE A 5 -23.36 -15.97 34.89
CA ILE A 5 -23.39 -15.55 33.51
C ILE A 5 -22.87 -14.10 33.51
N TYR A 6 -21.60 -13.99 33.22
CA TYR A 6 -20.97 -12.69 32.99
C TYR A 6 -21.59 -12.12 31.70
N SER A 7 -22.67 -11.37 31.88
CA SER A 7 -23.20 -10.49 30.85
C SER A 7 -22.16 -9.38 30.61
N SER A 8 -21.06 -9.73 29.93
CA SER A 8 -20.16 -8.72 29.40
C SER A 8 -20.98 -7.85 28.46
N GLU A 9 -21.25 -6.63 28.90
CA GLU A 9 -21.79 -5.57 28.04
C GLU A 9 -21.09 -5.65 26.70
N PHE A 10 -21.89 -5.84 25.68
CA PHE A 10 -21.48 -5.94 24.29
C PHE A 10 -20.99 -4.56 23.87
N ASN A 11 -19.78 -4.20 24.33
CA ASN A 11 -19.13 -2.97 23.93
C ASN A 11 -18.90 -3.10 22.42
N LYS A 12 -19.70 -2.36 21.66
CA LYS A 12 -19.65 -2.27 20.22
C LYS A 12 -18.28 -1.66 19.89
N ASN A 13 -17.26 -2.53 19.76
CA ASN A 13 -15.90 -2.11 19.45
C ASN A 13 -15.98 -1.13 18.29
N SER A 14 -15.77 0.13 18.58
CA SER A 14 -15.76 1.18 17.57
C SER A 14 -14.70 0.85 16.53
N MET A 15 -14.94 1.18 15.25
CA MET A 15 -13.90 1.05 14.20
C MET A 15 -12.56 1.67 14.64
N ARG A 16 -12.62 2.70 15.47
CA ARG A 16 -11.46 3.37 16.08
C ARG A 16 -10.64 2.42 16.95
N ASP A 17 -11.30 1.60 17.78
CA ASP A 17 -10.60 0.67 18.68
C ASP A 17 -9.94 -0.47 17.87
N ILE A 18 -10.58 -0.89 16.79
CA ILE A 18 -10.01 -1.88 15.86
C ILE A 18 -8.76 -1.30 15.19
N ILE A 19 -8.81 -0.06 14.72
CA ILE A 19 -7.68 0.63 14.08
C ILE A 19 -6.52 0.80 15.06
N LEU A 20 -6.79 1.26 16.28
CA LEU A 20 -5.75 1.47 17.30
C LEU A 20 -5.08 0.16 17.69
N ASN A 21 -5.85 -0.92 17.86
CA ASN A 21 -5.30 -2.24 18.14
C ASN A 21 -4.45 -2.75 16.96
N GLN A 22 -4.86 -2.53 15.72
CA GLN A 22 -4.07 -2.96 14.55
C GLN A 22 -2.73 -2.23 14.42
N LEU A 23 -2.63 -0.97 14.86
CA LEU A 23 -1.35 -0.24 14.91
C LEU A 23 -0.32 -0.92 15.81
N GLN A 24 -0.74 -1.50 16.93
CA GLN A 24 0.14 -2.22 17.86
C GLN A 24 0.66 -3.56 17.30
N PHE A 25 -0.07 -4.16 16.36
CA PHE A 25 0.33 -5.43 15.74
C PHE A 25 1.31 -5.27 14.58
N LEU A 26 1.54 -4.05 14.10
CA LEU A 26 2.56 -3.80 13.07
C LEU A 26 3.96 -3.91 13.71
N PRO A 27 4.86 -4.76 13.17
CA PRO A 27 6.18 -4.97 13.75
C PRO A 27 7.01 -3.69 13.65
N LEU A 28 7.84 -3.44 14.66
CA LEU A 28 8.74 -2.29 14.71
C LEU A 28 9.66 -2.23 13.47
N SER A 29 10.08 -3.39 12.95
CA SER A 29 10.88 -3.48 11.75
C SER A 29 10.24 -2.86 10.52
N PHE A 30 8.91 -2.97 10.37
CA PHE A 30 8.16 -2.32 9.29
C PHE A 30 8.31 -0.79 9.33
N TRP A 31 8.15 -0.20 10.52
CA TRP A 31 8.28 1.24 10.71
C TRP A 31 9.69 1.74 10.43
N ILE A 32 10.71 1.03 10.97
CA ILE A 32 12.11 1.38 10.79
C ILE A 32 12.49 1.37 9.30
N VAL A 33 12.16 0.30 8.58
CA VAL A 33 12.49 0.17 7.16
C VAL A 33 11.82 1.25 6.32
N GLN A 34 10.54 1.56 6.57
CA GLN A 34 9.82 2.60 5.85
C GLN A 34 10.42 4.00 6.09
N ILE A 35 10.75 4.33 7.34
CA ILE A 35 11.36 5.60 7.70
C ILE A 35 12.74 5.73 7.06
N ILE A 36 13.58 4.70 7.14
CA ILE A 36 14.92 4.69 6.52
C ILE A 36 14.79 4.90 5.00
N LEU A 37 13.90 4.19 4.34
CA LEU A 37 13.69 4.30 2.90
C LEU A 37 13.24 5.72 2.51
N THR A 38 12.36 6.32 3.29
CA THR A 38 11.89 7.69 3.08
C THR A 38 13.02 8.71 3.26
N ILE A 39 13.81 8.58 4.34
CA ILE A 39 14.96 9.44 4.58
C ILE A 39 15.98 9.30 3.46
N CYS A 40 16.31 8.08 3.03
CA CYS A 40 17.21 7.85 1.90
C CYS A 40 16.70 8.51 0.61
N ALA A 41 15.40 8.43 0.31
CA ALA A 41 14.81 9.06 -0.87
C ALA A 41 14.92 10.60 -0.82
N VAL A 42 14.64 11.21 0.34
CA VAL A 42 14.76 12.67 0.53
C VAL A 42 16.21 13.11 0.44
N LEU A 43 17.16 12.42 1.10
CA LEU A 43 18.59 12.73 1.02
C LEU A 43 19.11 12.64 -0.42
N LEU A 44 18.70 11.62 -1.15
CA LEU A 44 19.06 11.43 -2.54
C LEU A 44 18.54 12.59 -3.41
N ALA A 45 17.30 13.02 -3.19
CA ALA A 45 16.73 14.19 -3.86
C ALA A 45 17.50 15.47 -3.54
N CYS A 46 17.92 15.68 -2.28
CA CYS A 46 18.74 16.82 -1.87
C CYS A 46 20.12 16.83 -2.56
N ILE A 47 20.82 15.69 -2.55
CA ILE A 47 22.15 15.56 -3.17
C ILE A 47 22.08 15.84 -4.68
N LEU A 48 21.11 15.23 -5.37
CA LEU A 48 20.92 15.45 -6.81
C LEU A 48 20.53 16.91 -7.13
N GLY A 49 19.75 17.54 -6.25
CA GLY A 49 19.40 18.96 -6.36
C GLY A 49 20.63 19.88 -6.24
N GLN A 50 21.55 19.61 -5.30
CA GLN A 50 22.81 20.34 -5.15
C GLN A 50 23.70 20.22 -6.38
N TRP A 51 23.74 19.07 -7.00
CA TRP A 51 24.50 18.83 -8.25
C TRP A 51 23.81 19.38 -9.49
N ARG A 52 22.68 20.07 -9.33
CA ARG A 52 21.87 20.63 -10.43
C ARG A 52 21.52 19.58 -11.50
N VAL A 53 21.33 18.34 -11.09
CA VAL A 53 20.92 17.27 -11.99
C VAL A 53 19.51 17.57 -12.52
N PRO A 54 19.25 17.38 -13.82
CA PRO A 54 17.93 17.62 -14.40
C PRO A 54 16.82 16.86 -13.66
N PHE A 55 15.68 17.51 -13.49
CA PHE A 55 14.52 17.06 -12.73
C PHE A 55 14.03 15.64 -13.04
N TYR A 56 14.12 15.17 -14.26
CA TYR A 56 13.66 13.84 -14.65
C TYR A 56 14.47 12.68 -14.02
N TYR A 57 15.75 12.88 -13.67
CA TYR A 57 16.55 11.84 -12.99
C TYR A 57 16.05 11.51 -11.58
N PRO A 58 15.91 12.48 -10.66
CA PRO A 58 15.39 12.19 -9.33
C PRO A 58 13.95 11.66 -9.36
N LEU A 59 13.15 12.10 -10.34
CA LEU A 59 11.81 11.57 -10.53
C LEU A 59 11.82 10.10 -10.96
N THR A 60 12.74 9.71 -11.84
CA THR A 60 12.94 8.30 -12.23
C THR A 60 13.35 7.46 -11.02
N ILE A 61 14.26 7.95 -10.18
CA ILE A 61 14.66 7.27 -8.95
C ILE A 61 13.47 7.12 -7.99
N LEU A 62 12.69 8.17 -7.83
CA LEU A 62 11.46 8.10 -7.02
C LEU A 62 10.50 7.03 -7.55
N ALA A 63 10.29 6.97 -8.87
CA ALA A 63 9.41 5.99 -9.49
C ALA A 63 9.89 4.53 -9.28
N VAL A 64 11.18 4.31 -9.11
CA VAL A 64 11.75 3.00 -8.71
C VAL A 64 11.52 2.73 -7.22
N MET A 65 11.66 3.75 -6.36
CA MET A 65 11.50 3.61 -4.90
C MET A 65 10.06 3.39 -4.47
N VAL A 66 9.08 3.99 -5.17
CA VAL A 66 7.66 3.90 -4.83
C VAL A 66 7.11 2.47 -4.83
N PRO A 67 7.40 1.59 -5.82
CA PRO A 67 7.02 0.18 -5.76
C PRO A 67 7.59 -0.57 -4.55
N PHE A 68 8.80 -0.22 -4.07
CA PHE A 68 9.37 -0.81 -2.85
C PHE A 68 8.56 -0.44 -1.60
N LEU A 69 8.17 0.84 -1.45
CA LEU A 69 7.33 1.28 -0.35
C LEU A 69 5.98 0.54 -0.35
N ALA A 70 5.36 0.44 -1.52
CA ALA A 70 4.10 -0.26 -1.68
C ALA A 70 4.24 -1.77 -1.40
N LEU A 71 5.37 -2.40 -1.80
CA LEU A 71 5.67 -3.81 -1.55
C LEU A 71 5.73 -4.12 -0.06
N LEU A 72 6.41 -3.30 0.74
CA LEU A 72 6.47 -3.49 2.19
C LEU A 72 5.08 -3.56 2.81
N GLY A 73 4.18 -2.66 2.39
CA GLY A 73 2.78 -2.70 2.81
C GLY A 73 2.05 -3.96 2.37
N ALA A 74 2.25 -4.41 1.13
CA ALA A 74 1.62 -5.61 0.59
C ALA A 74 2.10 -6.88 1.33
N ILE A 75 3.37 -6.96 1.70
CA ILE A 75 3.91 -8.08 2.50
C ILE A 75 3.24 -8.14 3.88
N GLU A 76 3.08 -7.00 4.56
CA GLU A 76 2.41 -6.98 5.86
C GLU A 76 0.93 -7.39 5.77
N ILE A 77 0.24 -7.00 4.71
CA ILE A 77 -1.14 -7.45 4.46
C ILE A 77 -1.19 -8.97 4.21
N SER A 78 -0.21 -9.51 3.47
CA SER A 78 -0.14 -10.92 3.10
C SER A 78 0.25 -11.84 4.25
N LYS A 79 0.93 -11.34 5.28
CA LYS A 79 1.44 -12.14 6.40
C LYS A 79 0.33 -12.95 7.09
N SER A 80 -0.83 -12.37 7.32
CA SER A 80 -1.98 -13.06 7.91
C SER A 80 -2.38 -14.31 7.11
N ASN A 81 -2.33 -14.21 5.78
CA ASN A 81 -2.67 -15.32 4.88
C ASN A 81 -1.56 -16.38 4.80
N ILE A 82 -0.28 -15.97 4.86
CA ILE A 82 0.88 -16.86 4.71
C ILE A 82 1.12 -17.68 5.98
N TYR A 83 1.00 -17.06 7.15
CA TYR A 83 1.29 -17.72 8.43
C TYR A 83 0.07 -18.43 9.07
N GLY A 84 -1.06 -18.53 8.36
CA GLY A 84 -2.25 -19.20 8.88
C GLY A 84 -2.86 -18.53 10.11
N MET A 85 -2.50 -17.29 10.41
CA MET A 85 -3.02 -16.56 11.58
C MET A 85 -4.53 -16.28 11.48
N TRP A 86 -5.13 -16.57 10.34
CA TRP A 86 -6.56 -16.42 10.09
C TRP A 86 -7.43 -17.24 11.05
N GLU A 87 -6.93 -18.39 11.56
CA GLU A 87 -7.65 -19.20 12.54
C GLU A 87 -7.76 -18.48 13.89
N ILE A 88 -6.70 -17.80 14.32
CA ILE A 88 -6.66 -17.03 15.56
C ILE A 88 -7.48 -15.75 15.41
N GLU A 89 -7.33 -15.05 14.30
CA GLU A 89 -8.09 -13.83 13.99
C GLU A 89 -9.59 -14.11 13.89
N GLN A 90 -9.99 -15.32 13.47
CA GLN A 90 -11.38 -15.74 13.35
C GLN A 90 -12.02 -16.11 14.69
N SER A 91 -11.25 -16.51 15.69
CA SER A 91 -11.76 -16.74 17.04
C SER A 91 -12.19 -15.45 17.73
N SER A 92 -11.73 -14.31 17.22
CA SER A 92 -12.16 -13.00 17.71
C SER A 92 -13.55 -12.66 17.16
N ARG A 93 -14.37 -12.00 17.97
CA ARG A 93 -15.75 -11.57 17.62
C ARG A 93 -15.84 -10.56 16.47
N THR A 94 -14.71 -10.03 16.01
CA THR A 94 -14.63 -9.11 14.88
C THR A 94 -14.55 -9.89 13.57
N THR A 95 -15.33 -9.51 12.58
CA THR A 95 -15.28 -10.15 11.27
C THR A 95 -13.89 -9.93 10.66
N LEU A 96 -13.26 -11.02 10.18
CA LEU A 96 -11.94 -11.03 9.54
C LEU A 96 -11.78 -9.90 8.51
N VAL A 97 -12.84 -9.61 7.75
CA VAL A 97 -12.87 -8.50 6.79
C VAL A 97 -12.59 -7.13 7.43
N LYS A 98 -13.10 -6.87 8.64
CA LYS A 98 -12.87 -5.58 9.33
C LYS A 98 -11.41 -5.45 9.78
N ILE A 99 -10.80 -6.52 10.23
CA ILE A 99 -9.40 -6.55 10.65
C ILE A 99 -8.49 -6.29 9.45
N VAL A 100 -8.70 -7.02 8.36
CA VAL A 100 -7.93 -6.86 7.12
C VAL A 100 -8.12 -5.46 6.53
N ALA A 101 -9.37 -4.97 6.44
CA ALA A 101 -9.65 -3.64 5.94
C ALA A 101 -9.01 -2.54 6.80
N GLY A 102 -9.02 -2.68 8.13
CA GLY A 102 -8.35 -1.77 9.05
C GLY A 102 -6.84 -1.73 8.83
N ARG A 103 -6.19 -2.90 8.70
CA ARG A 103 -4.76 -3.01 8.40
C ARG A 103 -4.40 -2.37 7.06
N MET A 104 -5.17 -2.63 6.00
CA MET A 104 -4.97 -2.03 4.69
C MET A 104 -5.11 -0.50 4.73
N LEU A 105 -6.09 0.01 5.46
CA LEU A 105 -6.30 1.45 5.62
C LEU A 105 -5.10 2.10 6.32
N ILE A 106 -4.63 1.53 7.43
CA ILE A 106 -3.48 2.05 8.18
C ILE A 106 -2.24 2.10 7.28
N ILE A 107 -1.89 0.96 6.66
CA ILE A 107 -0.72 0.85 5.79
C ILE A 107 -0.83 1.82 4.60
N GLY A 108 -2.02 1.92 3.99
CA GLY A 108 -2.28 2.84 2.89
C GLY A 108 -2.08 4.32 3.28
N VAL A 109 -2.60 4.74 4.44
CA VAL A 109 -2.45 6.11 4.96
C VAL A 109 -0.98 6.42 5.27
N ILE A 110 -0.25 5.47 5.88
CA ILE A 110 1.17 5.63 6.19
C ILE A 110 1.98 5.80 4.90
N ASN A 111 1.79 4.91 3.94
CA ASN A 111 2.49 4.98 2.66
C ASN A 111 2.18 6.28 1.91
N LEU A 112 0.91 6.69 1.89
CA LEU A 112 0.50 7.96 1.28
C LEU A 112 1.19 9.16 1.95
N PHE A 113 1.25 9.16 3.29
CA PHE A 113 1.93 10.21 4.05
C PHE A 113 3.43 10.27 3.73
N LEU A 114 4.12 9.12 3.72
CA LEU A 114 5.55 9.06 3.42
C LEU A 114 5.86 9.52 2.00
N ILE A 115 5.08 9.09 1.02
CA ILE A 115 5.21 9.55 -0.37
C ILE A 115 4.97 11.05 -0.47
N THR A 116 3.96 11.57 0.23
CA THR A 116 3.67 13.01 0.23
C THR A 116 4.86 13.81 0.77
N VAL A 117 5.52 13.34 1.82
CA VAL A 117 6.74 13.99 2.37
C VAL A 117 7.85 14.04 1.32
N ILE A 118 8.08 12.93 0.58
CA ILE A 118 9.08 12.87 -0.48
C ILE A 118 8.73 13.85 -1.61
N LEU A 119 7.46 13.87 -2.05
CA LEU A 119 7.00 14.74 -3.15
C LEU A 119 7.08 16.22 -2.79
N ILE A 120 6.73 16.60 -1.57
CA ILE A 120 6.88 17.98 -1.06
C ILE A 120 8.35 18.39 -1.08
N SER A 121 9.23 17.53 -0.56
CA SER A 121 10.67 17.79 -0.56
C SER A 121 11.21 17.99 -1.97
N MET A 122 10.82 17.15 -2.93
CA MET A 122 11.22 17.28 -4.32
C MET A 122 10.66 18.55 -4.98
N ALA A 123 9.38 18.88 -4.76
CA ALA A 123 8.77 20.09 -5.29
C ALA A 123 9.52 21.36 -4.83
N TYR A 124 9.91 21.38 -3.56
CA TYR A 124 10.69 22.48 -2.98
C TYR A 124 12.09 22.58 -3.58
N ILE A 125 12.82 21.47 -3.68
CA ILE A 125 14.20 21.43 -4.19
C ILE A 125 14.26 21.83 -5.68
N TYR A 126 13.34 21.33 -6.49
CA TYR A 126 13.33 21.53 -7.95
C TYR A 126 12.45 22.69 -8.42
N GLN A 127 11.81 23.42 -7.50
CA GLN A 127 10.94 24.58 -7.78
C GLN A 127 9.87 24.24 -8.84
N LYS A 128 9.30 23.03 -8.74
CA LYS A 128 8.26 22.54 -9.65
C LYS A 128 6.88 22.61 -9.01
N SER A 129 5.86 22.61 -9.87
CA SER A 129 4.46 22.60 -9.41
C SER A 129 4.17 21.36 -8.57
N MET A 130 3.55 21.56 -7.39
CA MET A 130 3.10 20.47 -6.51
C MET A 130 2.16 19.50 -7.21
N ILE A 131 1.29 20.00 -8.10
CA ILE A 131 0.30 19.17 -8.82
C ILE A 131 1.01 18.18 -9.75
N GLU A 132 2.03 18.66 -10.49
CA GLU A 132 2.83 17.79 -11.37
C GLU A 132 3.54 16.70 -10.57
N MET A 133 4.14 17.06 -9.43
CA MET A 133 4.83 16.11 -8.55
C MET A 133 3.89 15.03 -8.02
N VAL A 134 2.71 15.45 -7.56
CA VAL A 134 1.68 14.52 -7.05
C VAL A 134 1.25 13.53 -8.14
N LEU A 135 1.01 13.99 -9.36
CA LEU A 135 0.65 13.12 -10.48
C LEU A 135 1.75 12.09 -10.76
N TYR A 136 3.00 12.55 -10.91
CA TYR A 136 4.13 11.68 -11.25
C TYR A 136 4.49 10.67 -10.15
N GLY A 137 4.22 10.99 -8.88
CA GLY A 137 4.51 10.10 -7.76
C GLY A 137 3.37 9.15 -7.40
N LEU A 138 2.11 9.63 -7.41
CA LEU A 138 0.96 8.81 -7.01
C LEU A 138 0.52 7.81 -8.07
N ILE A 139 0.75 8.07 -9.35
CA ILE A 139 0.40 7.10 -10.41
C ILE A 139 1.20 5.79 -10.24
N PRO A 140 2.55 5.80 -10.15
CA PRO A 140 3.32 4.60 -9.87
C PRO A 140 2.88 3.88 -8.59
N PHE A 141 2.55 4.65 -7.55
CA PHE A 141 2.05 4.10 -6.29
C PHE A 141 0.72 3.35 -6.46
N ASN A 142 -0.28 3.99 -7.06
CA ASN A 142 -1.60 3.40 -7.27
C ASN A 142 -1.52 2.14 -8.12
N ILE A 143 -0.72 2.14 -9.19
CA ILE A 143 -0.53 0.98 -10.06
C ILE A 143 0.16 -0.15 -9.28
N SER A 144 1.20 0.15 -8.51
CA SER A 144 1.90 -0.84 -7.69
C SER A 144 0.96 -1.47 -6.67
N CYS A 145 0.20 -0.66 -5.93
CA CYS A 145 -0.81 -1.15 -4.99
C CYS A 145 -1.86 -2.02 -5.67
N THR A 146 -2.35 -1.62 -6.86
CA THR A 146 -3.33 -2.39 -7.64
C THR A 146 -2.78 -3.77 -8.00
N CYS A 147 -1.56 -3.83 -8.54
CA CYS A 147 -0.92 -5.10 -8.93
C CYS A 147 -0.68 -6.00 -7.71
N TYR A 148 -0.19 -5.45 -6.60
CA TYR A 148 0.09 -6.24 -5.40
C TYR A 148 -1.20 -6.76 -4.75
N LEU A 149 -2.24 -5.96 -4.65
CA LEU A 149 -3.54 -6.41 -4.16
C LEU A 149 -4.16 -7.47 -5.06
N PHE A 150 -3.99 -7.36 -6.37
CA PHE A 150 -4.45 -8.36 -7.31
C PHE A 150 -3.72 -9.69 -7.13
N ILE A 151 -2.40 -9.67 -6.95
CA ILE A 151 -1.59 -10.85 -6.65
C ILE A 151 -2.04 -11.48 -5.32
N CYS A 152 -2.18 -10.69 -4.26
CA CYS A 152 -2.67 -11.16 -2.96
C CYS A 152 -4.10 -11.71 -3.04
N ALA A 153 -4.95 -11.14 -3.90
CA ALA A 153 -6.28 -11.66 -4.14
C ALA A 153 -6.27 -13.02 -4.86
N LYS A 154 -5.34 -13.25 -5.78
CA LYS A 154 -5.29 -14.46 -6.60
C LYS A 154 -4.48 -15.59 -5.96
N SER A 155 -3.35 -15.28 -5.34
CA SER A 155 -2.43 -16.24 -4.72
C SER A 155 -2.64 -16.34 -3.20
N ARG A 156 -2.62 -17.58 -2.70
CA ARG A 156 -2.81 -17.90 -1.26
C ARG A 156 -1.67 -18.74 -0.69
N THR A 157 -0.65 -19.00 -1.52
CA THR A 157 0.48 -19.87 -1.17
C THR A 157 1.72 -19.04 -0.81
N ASN A 158 2.73 -19.70 -0.25
CA ASN A 158 4.06 -19.12 0.00
C ASN A 158 4.69 -18.51 -1.27
N ASP A 159 4.26 -18.98 -2.46
CA ASP A 159 4.71 -18.45 -3.75
C ASP A 159 4.25 -17.01 -4.01
N SER A 160 3.29 -16.50 -3.23
CA SER A 160 2.82 -15.12 -3.38
C SER A 160 3.93 -14.10 -3.16
N LEU A 161 4.89 -14.36 -2.27
CA LEU A 161 6.04 -13.48 -2.04
C LEU A 161 6.95 -13.37 -3.26
N TYR A 162 7.21 -14.49 -3.94
CA TYR A 162 8.01 -14.48 -5.18
C TYR A 162 7.32 -13.68 -6.28
N HIS A 163 6.00 -13.83 -6.43
CA HIS A 163 5.23 -13.06 -7.39
C HIS A 163 5.20 -11.56 -7.07
N LEU A 164 5.11 -11.19 -5.80
CA LEU A 164 5.17 -9.78 -5.37
C LEU A 164 6.53 -9.16 -5.67
N ILE A 165 7.63 -9.86 -5.39
CA ILE A 165 9.00 -9.39 -5.68
C ILE A 165 9.22 -9.28 -7.18
N ALA A 166 8.82 -10.28 -7.96
CA ALA A 166 8.93 -10.24 -9.43
C ALA A 166 8.13 -9.09 -10.02
N CYS A 167 6.91 -8.86 -9.53
CA CYS A 167 6.07 -7.74 -9.94
C CYS A 167 6.72 -6.39 -9.60
N MET A 168 7.33 -6.26 -8.43
CA MET A 168 8.06 -5.06 -8.01
C MET A 168 9.21 -4.74 -8.97
N ILE A 169 10.05 -5.74 -9.30
CA ILE A 169 11.17 -5.56 -10.24
C ILE A 169 10.65 -5.13 -11.61
N PHE A 170 9.60 -5.78 -12.11
CA PHE A 170 8.98 -5.45 -13.39
C PHE A 170 8.42 -4.01 -13.40
N LEU A 171 7.66 -3.62 -12.38
CA LEU A 171 7.10 -2.27 -12.28
C LEU A 171 8.17 -1.20 -12.16
N SER A 172 9.19 -1.42 -11.31
CA SER A 172 10.32 -0.49 -11.16
C SER A 172 11.07 -0.29 -12.48
N GLY A 173 11.33 -1.37 -13.21
CA GLY A 173 11.94 -1.30 -14.54
C GLY A 173 11.07 -0.55 -15.54
N THR A 174 9.78 -0.85 -15.60
CA THR A 174 8.83 -0.19 -16.50
C THR A 174 8.71 1.31 -16.21
N PHE A 175 8.54 1.71 -14.95
CA PHE A 175 8.47 3.11 -14.58
C PHE A 175 9.77 3.85 -14.84
N SER A 176 10.92 3.21 -14.60
CA SER A 176 12.22 3.79 -14.92
C SER A 176 12.35 4.10 -16.41
N LEU A 177 11.96 3.17 -17.28
CA LEU A 177 12.01 3.36 -18.72
C LEU A 177 11.03 4.45 -19.20
N VAL A 178 9.80 4.44 -18.68
CA VAL A 178 8.77 5.41 -19.06
C VAL A 178 9.18 6.83 -18.63
N LEU A 179 9.53 7.04 -17.36
CA LEU A 179 9.85 8.37 -16.83
C LEU A 179 11.24 8.90 -17.27
N HIS A 180 12.06 8.06 -17.88
CA HIS A 180 13.30 8.52 -18.51
C HIS A 180 13.05 9.29 -19.82
N GLN A 181 11.88 9.15 -20.43
CA GLN A 181 11.53 9.82 -21.68
C GLN A 181 11.13 11.27 -21.44
N ARG A 182 11.88 12.21 -22.02
CA ARG A 182 11.70 13.67 -21.81
C ARG A 182 10.35 14.19 -22.30
N PHE A 183 9.82 13.64 -23.42
CA PHE A 183 8.55 14.10 -24.01
C PHE A 183 7.34 13.95 -23.09
N ILE A 184 7.42 13.05 -22.10
CA ILE A 184 6.34 12.78 -21.16
C ILE A 184 6.08 13.97 -20.24
N PHE A 185 7.08 14.84 -20.04
CA PHE A 185 6.99 16.03 -19.18
C PHE A 185 6.60 17.31 -19.94
N GLU A 186 6.22 17.19 -21.21
CA GLU A 186 5.70 18.32 -21.97
C GLU A 186 4.32 18.75 -21.47
N ALA A 187 4.05 20.05 -21.55
CA ALA A 187 2.77 20.60 -21.11
C ALA A 187 1.55 20.00 -21.86
N SER A 188 1.75 19.54 -23.10
CA SER A 188 0.74 18.86 -23.90
C SER A 188 0.25 17.54 -23.27
N MET A 189 1.12 16.84 -22.53
CA MET A 189 0.84 15.54 -21.89
C MET A 189 0.17 15.68 -20.52
N PHE A 190 0.05 16.89 -19.96
CA PHE A 190 -0.52 17.10 -18.62
C PHE A 190 -1.92 16.54 -18.46
N TRP A 191 -2.81 16.77 -19.43
CA TRP A 191 -4.18 16.22 -19.43
C TRP A 191 -4.20 14.69 -19.52
N GLY A 192 -3.24 14.12 -20.25
CA GLY A 192 -3.06 12.66 -20.30
C GLY A 192 -2.71 12.08 -18.93
N TRP A 193 -1.84 12.75 -18.17
CA TRP A 193 -1.48 12.35 -16.81
C TRP A 193 -2.67 12.40 -15.85
N ILE A 194 -3.51 13.42 -15.93
CA ILE A 194 -4.75 13.52 -15.13
C ILE A 194 -5.68 12.35 -15.45
N GLY A 195 -5.91 12.06 -16.73
CA GLY A 195 -6.74 10.92 -17.15
C GLY A 195 -6.19 9.59 -16.64
N PHE A 196 -4.87 9.40 -16.74
CA PHE A 196 -4.21 8.19 -16.25
C PHE A 196 -4.25 8.05 -14.72
N TYR A 197 -4.16 9.17 -13.99
CA TYR A 197 -4.33 9.20 -12.54
C TYR A 197 -5.73 8.78 -12.13
N VAL A 198 -6.78 9.33 -12.75
CA VAL A 198 -8.17 8.96 -12.48
C VAL A 198 -8.40 7.48 -12.76
N LEU A 199 -7.89 6.97 -13.89
CA LEU A 199 -7.96 5.56 -14.23
C LEU A 199 -7.28 4.68 -13.17
N SER A 200 -6.10 5.07 -12.69
CA SER A 200 -5.35 4.33 -11.67
C SER A 200 -6.13 4.23 -10.35
N ILE A 201 -6.82 5.31 -9.93
CA ILE A 201 -7.67 5.30 -8.74
C ILE A 201 -8.88 4.37 -8.91
N ILE A 202 -9.53 4.38 -10.07
CA ILE A 202 -10.66 3.51 -10.35
C ILE A 202 -10.23 2.03 -10.31
N LEU A 203 -9.09 1.71 -10.90
CA LEU A 203 -8.52 0.36 -10.88
C LEU A 203 -8.18 -0.09 -9.46
N LEU A 204 -7.54 0.78 -8.67
CA LEU A 204 -7.23 0.51 -7.27
C LEU A 204 -8.50 0.23 -6.46
N GLY A 205 -9.54 1.05 -6.62
CA GLY A 205 -10.81 0.87 -5.93
C GLY A 205 -11.51 -0.45 -6.28
N LYS A 206 -11.52 -0.83 -7.57
CA LYS A 206 -12.07 -2.12 -8.02
C LYS A 206 -11.29 -3.30 -7.45
N THR A 207 -9.97 -3.24 -7.48
CA THR A 207 -9.11 -4.32 -6.95
C THR A 207 -9.26 -4.46 -5.44
N LEU A 208 -9.39 -3.35 -4.72
CA LEU A 208 -9.68 -3.35 -3.29
C LEU A 208 -11.01 -4.04 -2.97
N GLN A 209 -12.06 -3.71 -3.73
CA GLN A 209 -13.37 -4.36 -3.58
C GLN A 209 -13.31 -5.87 -3.85
N LEU A 210 -12.58 -6.29 -4.89
CA LEU A 210 -12.38 -7.70 -5.21
C LEU A 210 -11.66 -8.43 -4.08
N TYR A 211 -10.61 -7.84 -3.53
CA TYR A 211 -9.86 -8.40 -2.42
C TYR A 211 -10.73 -8.58 -1.17
N LEU A 212 -11.45 -7.54 -0.75
CA LEU A 212 -12.34 -7.59 0.41
C LEU A 212 -13.52 -8.57 0.23
N LYS A 213 -14.07 -8.67 -1.00
CA LYS A 213 -15.11 -9.65 -1.32
C LYS A 213 -14.60 -11.09 -1.18
N LYS A 214 -13.36 -11.35 -1.62
CA LYS A 214 -12.72 -12.67 -1.46
C LYS A 214 -12.57 -13.03 0.02
N GLU A 215 -12.05 -12.11 0.84
CA GLU A 215 -11.89 -12.33 2.29
C GLU A 215 -13.24 -12.60 2.98
N LYS A 216 -14.32 -11.93 2.55
CA LYS A 216 -15.67 -12.18 3.05
C LYS A 216 -16.15 -13.59 2.70
N MET A 217 -16.01 -14.02 1.46
CA MET A 217 -16.42 -15.38 1.04
C MET A 217 -15.67 -16.46 1.81
N ILE A 218 -14.40 -16.27 2.06
CA ILE A 218 -13.59 -17.21 2.84
C ILE A 218 -14.11 -17.31 4.28
N GLY A 219 -14.38 -16.17 4.91
CA GLY A 219 -14.96 -16.16 6.26
C GLY A 219 -16.30 -16.89 6.34
N GLU A 220 -17.16 -16.77 5.32
CA GLU A 220 -18.46 -17.45 5.26
C GLU A 220 -18.33 -18.97 5.04
N LEU A 221 -17.40 -19.42 4.19
CA LEU A 221 -17.15 -20.85 3.95
C LEU A 221 -16.70 -21.57 5.22
N ILE A 222 -15.77 -21.00 5.93
CA ILE A 222 -15.22 -21.57 7.16
C ILE A 222 -16.29 -21.62 8.28
N TRP A 223 -17.16 -20.60 8.33
CA TRP A 223 -18.27 -20.61 9.29
C TRP A 223 -19.26 -21.73 8.99
N LYS A 224 -19.47 -22.08 7.74
CA LYS A 224 -20.38 -23.15 7.31
C LYS A 224 -19.82 -24.53 7.67
N ASP A 225 -18.52 -24.77 7.43
CA ASP A 225 -17.85 -26.04 7.77
C ASP A 225 -17.85 -26.33 9.29
N ARG A 226 -17.84 -25.30 10.12
CA ARG A 226 -17.82 -25.45 11.57
C ARG A 226 -19.20 -25.82 12.15
N LYS A 227 -20.28 -25.64 11.38
CA LYS A 227 -21.66 -25.95 11.78
C LYS A 227 -22.15 -27.30 11.27
N SER A 228 -21.45 -27.94 10.34
CA SER A 228 -21.67 -29.28 9.86
C SER A 228 -20.92 -30.30 10.73
#